data_cab018b9e3adf85987b26334aaf9cdcd
#
_entry.id   cab018b9e3adf85987b26334aaf9cdcd
#
_cell.length_a   1.000
_cell.length_b   1.000
_cell.length_c   1.000
_cell.angle_alpha   90.00
_cell.angle_beta   90.00
_cell.angle_gamma   90.00
#
_symmetry.space_group_name_H-M   'P 1'
#
loop_
_entity.id
_entity.type
_entity.pdbx_description
1 polymer ?
#
loop_
_entity_poly.entity_id
_entity_poly.type
_entity_poly.pdbx_seq_one_letter_code
_entity_poly.pdbx_strand_id
1 'polypeptide(L)'
;DKIIKFKGCYHGHSDGLLVQAGSAALTQSVPDSSGVPASFAEQTLVALYNDKDSVRELFENNKDQIAAVIVEPVAANMGVVIPDDDFLPFLREITEENGTILIFDEVITGFRLGVGGAQEWFGIKPDLSTFGKIVGGGMPMAIYGGRRDIMKNISPTGKVYQAGTLS
;
A
#
# COMPACT_ATOMS: atom_id res chain seq x y z
N ASP A 1 -10.17 4.01 -9.48
CA ASP A 1 -10.25 5.12 -8.51
C ASP A 1 -10.21 4.62 -7.06
N LYS A 2 -10.12 3.31 -6.85
CA LYS A 2 -10.07 2.69 -5.52
C LYS A 2 -8.67 2.16 -5.20
N ILE A 3 -8.37 2.04 -3.91
CA ILE A 3 -7.12 1.46 -3.41
C ILE A 3 -7.47 0.24 -2.55
N ILE A 4 -6.74 -0.85 -2.73
CA ILE A 4 -6.78 -2.00 -1.80
C ILE A 4 -5.67 -1.82 -0.77
N LYS A 5 -6.01 -1.97 0.50
CA LYS A 5 -5.07 -2.18 1.62
C LYS A 5 -5.40 -3.46 2.37
N PHE A 6 -4.58 -3.85 3.33
CA PHE A 6 -4.78 -5.08 4.10
C PHE A 6 -5.16 -4.77 5.55
N LYS A 7 -6.09 -5.55 6.09
CA LYS A 7 -6.51 -5.47 7.50
C LYS A 7 -5.30 -5.66 8.41
N GLY A 8 -5.15 -4.75 9.36
CA GLY A 8 -4.02 -4.73 10.29
C GLY A 8 -2.76 -4.02 9.79
N CYS A 9 -2.63 -3.75 8.48
CA CYS A 9 -1.55 -2.93 7.94
C CYS A 9 -1.81 -1.44 8.19
N TYR A 10 -0.74 -0.68 8.43
CA TYR A 10 -0.77 0.76 8.67
C TYR A 10 0.09 1.50 7.65
N HIS A 11 -0.48 2.52 7.02
CA HIS A 11 0.14 3.27 5.93
C HIS A 11 0.15 4.79 6.19
N GLY A 12 0.37 5.19 7.42
CA GLY A 12 0.36 6.59 7.82
C GLY A 12 -1.04 7.13 8.13
N HIS A 13 -1.13 8.45 8.33
CA HIS A 13 -2.37 9.11 8.78
C HIS A 13 -3.16 9.78 7.65
N SER A 14 -2.95 9.40 6.41
CA SER A 14 -3.80 9.86 5.31
C SER A 14 -5.23 9.35 5.52
N ASP A 15 -6.20 10.24 5.48
CA ASP A 15 -7.60 9.94 5.74
C ASP A 15 -8.11 8.75 4.93
N GLY A 16 -7.76 8.69 3.64
CA GLY A 16 -8.14 7.59 2.77
C GLY A 16 -7.55 6.22 3.16
N LEU A 17 -6.52 6.18 3.99
CA LEU A 17 -5.88 4.93 4.45
C LEU A 17 -6.22 4.59 5.92
N LEU A 18 -6.91 5.49 6.64
CA LEU A 18 -7.44 5.26 7.99
C LEU A 18 -8.80 4.56 7.92
N VAL A 19 -8.78 3.34 7.40
CA VAL A 19 -9.97 2.56 7.07
C VAL A 19 -9.79 1.12 7.50
N GLN A 20 -10.86 0.52 8.02
CA GLN A 20 -10.94 -0.89 8.35
C GLN A 20 -12.11 -1.57 7.64
N ALA A 21 -12.09 -2.89 7.57
CA ALA A 21 -13.22 -3.65 7.04
C ALA A 21 -14.45 -3.50 7.94
N GLY A 22 -15.60 -3.21 7.36
CA GLY A 22 -16.87 -3.20 8.05
C GLY A 22 -17.28 -4.59 8.57
N SER A 23 -18.17 -4.63 9.55
CA SER A 23 -18.59 -5.87 10.22
C SER A 23 -19.45 -6.80 9.35
N ALA A 24 -19.92 -6.35 8.21
CA ALA A 24 -20.94 -7.08 7.42
C ALA A 24 -20.43 -7.71 6.12
N ALA A 25 -19.22 -7.49 5.73
CA ALA A 25 -18.42 -8.15 4.66
C ALA A 25 -17.23 -7.26 4.28
N LEU A 26 -16.25 -7.80 3.56
CA LEU A 26 -15.09 -7.08 2.99
C LEU A 26 -15.49 -5.92 2.03
N THR A 27 -16.77 -5.75 1.75
CA THR A 27 -17.31 -4.77 0.81
C THR A 27 -17.65 -3.41 1.40
N GLN A 28 -17.71 -3.26 2.72
CA GLN A 28 -17.98 -1.98 3.35
C GLN A 28 -16.78 -1.52 4.18
N SER A 29 -16.15 -0.46 3.71
CA SER A 29 -15.07 0.22 4.43
C SER A 29 -15.64 1.23 5.40
N VAL A 30 -15.21 1.18 6.65
CA VAL A 30 -15.57 2.16 7.68
C VAL A 30 -14.36 2.93 8.14
N PRO A 31 -14.48 4.24 8.42
CA PRO A 31 -13.39 5.01 8.99
C PRO A 31 -12.88 4.39 10.30
N ASP A 32 -11.55 4.29 10.43
CA ASP A 32 -10.87 3.80 11.64
C ASP A 32 -10.57 4.93 12.63
N SER A 33 -10.81 6.16 12.22
CA SER A 33 -10.55 7.37 13.01
C SER A 33 -11.73 8.32 12.96
N SER A 34 -12.03 8.94 14.09
CA SER A 34 -12.98 10.04 14.17
C SER A 34 -12.51 11.22 13.29
N GLY A 35 -13.43 11.83 12.56
CA GLY A 35 -13.16 12.95 11.67
C GLY A 35 -12.85 12.58 10.22
N VAL A 36 -12.65 11.30 9.90
CA VAL A 36 -12.53 10.84 8.50
C VAL A 36 -13.92 10.80 7.86
N PRO A 37 -14.18 11.55 6.77
CA PRO A 37 -15.46 11.51 6.08
C PRO A 37 -15.72 10.13 5.46
N ALA A 38 -16.94 9.65 5.47
CA ALA A 38 -17.32 8.36 4.87
C ALA A 38 -16.92 8.26 3.38
N SER A 39 -17.05 9.36 2.63
CA SER A 39 -16.68 9.42 1.21
C SER A 39 -15.19 9.16 0.95
N PHE A 40 -14.32 9.44 1.91
CA PHE A 40 -12.88 9.08 1.83
C PHE A 40 -12.67 7.59 2.09
N ALA A 41 -13.39 7.02 3.07
CA ALA A 41 -13.32 5.61 3.41
C ALA A 41 -13.82 4.71 2.27
N GLU A 42 -14.87 5.11 1.56
CA GLU A 42 -15.50 4.34 0.48
C GLU A 42 -14.56 4.04 -0.70
N GLN A 43 -13.51 4.84 -0.88
CA GLN A 43 -12.53 4.64 -1.96
C GLN A 43 -11.42 3.65 -1.59
N THR A 44 -11.42 3.14 -0.36
CA THR A 44 -10.42 2.19 0.12
C THR A 44 -11.06 0.86 0.45
N LEU A 45 -10.65 -0.16 -0.27
CA LEU A 45 -11.07 -1.54 -0.07
C LEU A 45 -10.10 -2.23 0.89
N VAL A 46 -10.61 -3.12 1.74
CA VAL A 46 -9.79 -3.82 2.74
C VAL A 46 -9.83 -5.32 2.50
N ALA A 47 -8.69 -5.89 2.12
CA ALA A 47 -8.48 -7.33 1.99
C ALA A 47 -7.93 -7.92 3.29
N LEU A 48 -7.94 -9.24 3.41
CA LEU A 48 -7.25 -9.96 4.48
C LEU A 48 -5.81 -10.28 4.05
N TYR A 49 -4.87 -10.12 4.98
CA TYR A 49 -3.47 -10.46 4.72
C TYR A 49 -3.30 -11.98 4.63
N ASN A 50 -2.50 -12.47 3.68
CA ASN A 50 -2.32 -13.89 3.34
C ASN A 50 -3.59 -14.59 2.83
N ASP A 51 -4.63 -13.85 2.48
CA ASP A 51 -5.87 -14.39 1.91
C ASP A 51 -6.04 -13.92 0.45
N LYS A 52 -5.59 -14.77 -0.48
CA LYS A 52 -5.65 -14.49 -1.92
C LYS A 52 -7.09 -14.41 -2.45
N ASP A 53 -8.00 -15.15 -1.84
CA ASP A 53 -9.40 -15.17 -2.28
C ASP A 53 -10.10 -13.86 -1.92
N SER A 54 -9.79 -13.28 -0.75
CA SER A 54 -10.28 -11.94 -0.40
C SER A 54 -9.84 -10.87 -1.40
N VAL A 55 -8.61 -10.99 -1.94
CA VAL A 55 -8.10 -10.06 -2.97
C VAL A 55 -8.81 -10.28 -4.31
N ARG A 56 -8.95 -11.55 -4.75
CA ARG A 56 -9.67 -11.88 -6.00
C ARG A 56 -11.09 -11.34 -6.00
N GLU A 57 -11.82 -11.57 -4.91
CA GLU A 57 -13.19 -11.08 -4.76
C GLU A 57 -13.29 -9.56 -4.92
N LEU A 58 -12.34 -8.81 -4.36
CA LEU A 58 -12.29 -7.35 -4.52
C LEU A 58 -12.06 -6.94 -5.97
N PHE A 59 -11.16 -7.62 -6.70
CA PHE A 59 -10.92 -7.35 -8.13
C PHE A 59 -12.15 -7.70 -8.98
N GLU A 60 -12.79 -8.83 -8.73
CA GLU A 60 -14.00 -9.26 -9.44
C GLU A 60 -15.16 -8.29 -9.26
N ASN A 61 -15.37 -7.82 -8.02
CA ASN A 61 -16.47 -6.92 -7.69
C ASN A 61 -16.21 -5.45 -8.07
N ASN A 62 -14.95 -5.09 -8.41
CA ASN A 62 -14.55 -3.72 -8.73
C ASN A 62 -13.73 -3.66 -10.02
N LYS A 63 -14.18 -4.33 -11.07
CA LYS A 63 -13.50 -4.36 -12.38
C LYS A 63 -13.19 -2.96 -12.88
N ASP A 64 -11.95 -2.76 -13.35
CA ASP A 64 -11.44 -1.50 -13.91
C ASP A 64 -11.50 -0.29 -12.95
N GLN A 65 -11.72 -0.51 -11.65
CA GLN A 65 -11.81 0.56 -10.65
C GLN A 65 -10.62 0.59 -9.68
N ILE A 66 -9.81 -0.46 -9.62
CA ILE A 66 -8.71 -0.55 -8.65
C ILE A 66 -7.45 0.07 -9.26
N ALA A 67 -7.07 1.22 -8.73
CA ALA A 67 -5.88 1.96 -9.17
C ALA A 67 -4.59 1.41 -8.56
N ALA A 68 -4.64 0.97 -7.30
CA ALA A 68 -3.45 0.48 -6.61
C ALA A 68 -3.80 -0.55 -5.52
N VAL A 69 -2.82 -1.39 -5.24
CA VAL A 69 -2.75 -2.25 -4.04
C VAL A 69 -1.56 -1.79 -3.23
N ILE A 70 -1.77 -1.42 -1.95
CA ILE A 70 -0.70 -1.09 -1.01
C ILE A 70 -0.57 -2.17 0.05
N VAL A 71 0.66 -2.64 0.29
CA VAL A 71 0.94 -3.73 1.23
C VAL A 71 2.23 -3.48 2.00
N GLU A 72 2.24 -3.78 3.30
CA GLU A 72 3.49 -3.99 4.05
C GLU A 72 4.01 -5.39 3.66
N PRO A 73 5.18 -5.53 3.00
CA PRO A 73 5.68 -6.86 2.58
C PRO A 73 5.89 -7.84 3.74
N VAL A 74 6.19 -7.31 4.93
CA VAL A 74 6.05 -7.98 6.21
C VAL A 74 5.20 -7.06 7.08
N ALA A 75 4.01 -7.52 7.44
CA ALA A 75 3.06 -6.70 8.19
C ALA A 75 3.48 -6.61 9.66
N ALA A 76 4.14 -5.51 10.02
CA ALA A 76 4.74 -5.34 11.34
C ALA A 76 3.85 -4.61 12.36
N ASN A 77 2.78 -3.95 11.91
CA ASN A 77 1.86 -3.24 12.81
C ASN A 77 0.80 -4.13 13.47
N MET A 78 0.69 -5.37 13.06
CA MET A 78 -0.24 -6.36 13.62
C MET A 78 0.45 -7.59 14.23
N GLY A 79 1.74 -7.48 14.62
CA GLY A 79 2.50 -8.53 15.28
C GLY A 79 3.56 -9.23 14.45
N VAL A 80 4.14 -8.58 13.46
CA VAL A 80 5.16 -9.14 12.55
C VAL A 80 4.66 -10.41 11.84
N VAL A 81 3.70 -10.23 10.97
CA VAL A 81 3.16 -11.32 10.16
C VAL A 81 3.96 -11.44 8.86
N ILE A 82 4.58 -12.60 8.68
CA ILE A 82 5.33 -12.94 7.47
C ILE A 82 4.32 -13.27 6.36
N PRO A 83 4.54 -12.82 5.10
CA PRO A 83 3.72 -13.26 4.00
C PRO A 83 3.94 -14.75 3.72
N ASP A 84 2.88 -15.45 3.34
CA ASP A 84 2.99 -16.80 2.79
C ASP A 84 3.82 -16.75 1.49
N ASP A 85 4.53 -17.83 1.18
CA ASP A 85 5.54 -17.87 0.09
C ASP A 85 4.97 -17.43 -1.27
N ASP A 86 3.69 -17.66 -1.52
CA ASP A 86 3.02 -17.35 -2.78
C ASP A 86 2.14 -16.09 -2.72
N PHE A 87 2.07 -15.40 -1.58
CA PHE A 87 1.19 -14.23 -1.42
C PHE A 87 1.69 -12.99 -2.18
N LEU A 88 2.95 -12.60 -1.98
CA LEU A 88 3.52 -11.45 -2.70
C LEU A 88 3.68 -11.71 -4.21
N PRO A 89 4.12 -12.90 -4.67
CA PRO A 89 4.05 -13.27 -6.09
C PRO A 89 2.65 -13.13 -6.68
N PHE A 90 1.63 -13.63 -5.98
CA PHE A 90 0.24 -13.49 -6.39
C PHE A 90 -0.20 -12.01 -6.49
N LEU A 91 0.16 -11.16 -5.53
CA LEU A 91 -0.15 -9.73 -5.59
C LEU A 91 0.49 -9.07 -6.81
N ARG A 92 1.73 -9.46 -7.16
CA ARG A 92 2.39 -8.94 -8.37
C ARG A 92 1.64 -9.37 -9.63
N GLU A 93 1.29 -10.64 -9.74
CA GLU A 93 0.58 -11.21 -10.89
C GLU A 93 -0.78 -10.54 -11.10
N ILE A 94 -1.64 -10.55 -10.09
CA ILE A 94 -2.99 -9.98 -10.20
C ILE A 94 -2.98 -8.48 -10.50
N THR A 95 -2.02 -7.74 -9.95
CA THR A 95 -1.89 -6.31 -10.25
C THR A 95 -1.41 -6.06 -11.67
N GLU A 96 -0.50 -6.86 -12.21
CA GLU A 96 -0.08 -6.78 -13.62
C GLU A 96 -1.21 -7.11 -14.58
N GLU A 97 -1.94 -8.19 -14.34
CA GLU A 97 -3.07 -8.60 -15.17
C GLU A 97 -4.18 -7.55 -15.26
N ASN A 98 -4.39 -6.78 -14.19
CA ASN A 98 -5.44 -5.77 -14.11
C ASN A 98 -4.94 -4.34 -14.37
N GLY A 99 -3.67 -4.14 -14.74
CA GLY A 99 -3.09 -2.80 -14.93
C GLY A 99 -3.09 -1.94 -13.68
N THR A 100 -3.11 -2.55 -12.51
CA THR A 100 -3.14 -1.94 -11.18
C THR A 100 -1.71 -1.73 -10.67
N ILE A 101 -1.47 -0.64 -9.93
CA ILE A 101 -0.16 -0.34 -9.36
C ILE A 101 0.05 -1.14 -8.06
N LEU A 102 1.16 -1.87 -7.95
CA LEU A 102 1.58 -2.49 -6.70
C LEU A 102 2.52 -1.55 -5.94
N ILE A 103 2.15 -1.22 -4.69
CA ILE A 103 2.92 -0.35 -3.80
C ILE A 103 3.42 -1.17 -2.61
N PHE A 104 4.74 -1.24 -2.42
CA PHE A 104 5.31 -1.78 -1.20
C PHE A 104 5.52 -0.66 -0.17
N ASP A 105 4.87 -0.77 0.97
CA ASP A 105 5.16 0.04 2.13
C ASP A 105 6.37 -0.56 2.87
N GLU A 106 7.54 -0.05 2.54
CA GLU A 106 8.81 -0.46 3.14
C GLU A 106 9.26 0.49 4.27
N VAL A 107 8.34 1.20 4.87
CA VAL A 107 8.63 2.09 6.00
C VAL A 107 9.25 1.34 7.18
N ILE A 108 8.93 0.05 7.35
CA ILE A 108 9.54 -0.81 8.37
C ILE A 108 10.62 -1.72 7.77
N THR A 109 10.36 -2.34 6.63
CA THR A 109 11.24 -3.37 6.03
C THR A 109 12.44 -2.80 5.28
N GLY A 110 12.30 -1.61 4.71
CA GLY A 110 13.36 -0.94 3.96
C GLY A 110 14.59 -0.67 4.83
N PHE A 111 15.76 -1.07 4.36
CA PHE A 111 17.05 -1.03 5.07
C PHE A 111 17.13 -1.91 6.34
N ARG A 112 16.02 -2.48 6.79
CA ARG A 112 15.98 -3.40 7.93
C ARG A 112 16.33 -4.83 7.52
N LEU A 113 15.80 -5.29 6.39
CA LEU A 113 16.08 -6.62 5.84
C LEU A 113 17.35 -6.65 4.96
N GLY A 114 17.97 -5.51 4.74
CA GLY A 114 19.12 -5.32 3.88
C GLY A 114 19.00 -4.04 3.06
N VAL A 115 19.99 -3.74 2.23
CA VAL A 115 20.02 -2.51 1.39
C VAL A 115 18.85 -2.49 0.40
N GLY A 116 18.51 -3.63 -0.16
CA GLY A 116 17.40 -3.77 -1.11
C GLY A 116 16.02 -3.96 -0.47
N GLY A 117 15.95 -3.98 0.88
CA GLY A 117 14.68 -4.13 1.59
C GLY A 117 13.94 -5.44 1.31
N ALA A 118 12.64 -5.43 1.48
CA ALA A 118 11.79 -6.59 1.21
C ALA A 118 11.72 -6.94 -0.28
N GLN A 119 11.88 -5.97 -1.17
CA GLN A 119 11.91 -6.20 -2.61
C GLN A 119 13.00 -7.21 -3.01
N GLU A 120 14.21 -6.99 -2.49
CA GLU A 120 15.35 -7.90 -2.72
C GLU A 120 15.14 -9.22 -2.01
N TRP A 121 14.68 -9.18 -0.75
CA TRP A 121 14.48 -10.37 0.08
C TRP A 121 13.49 -11.37 -0.54
N PHE A 122 12.37 -10.89 -1.04
CA PHE A 122 11.33 -11.74 -1.64
C PHE A 122 11.44 -11.85 -3.17
N GLY A 123 12.37 -11.12 -3.81
CA GLY A 123 12.53 -11.12 -5.27
C GLY A 123 11.34 -10.51 -6.02
N ILE A 124 10.56 -9.65 -5.38
CA ILE A 124 9.37 -9.01 -5.97
C ILE A 124 9.65 -7.54 -6.23
N LYS A 125 9.43 -7.10 -7.46
CA LYS A 125 9.59 -5.69 -7.84
C LYS A 125 8.23 -4.99 -7.87
N PRO A 126 7.92 -4.13 -6.90
CA PRO A 126 6.70 -3.31 -6.95
C PRO A 126 6.84 -2.17 -7.98
N ASP A 127 5.72 -1.52 -8.29
CA ASP A 127 5.71 -0.32 -9.14
C ASP A 127 6.16 0.92 -8.38
N LEU A 128 5.78 1.03 -7.12
CA LEU A 128 6.17 2.10 -6.19
C LEU A 128 6.58 1.52 -4.83
N SER A 129 7.43 2.25 -4.13
CA SER A 129 7.80 1.93 -2.75
C SER A 129 7.85 3.19 -1.89
N THR A 130 7.49 3.05 -0.61
CA THR A 130 7.61 4.11 0.39
C THR A 130 8.60 3.70 1.47
N PHE A 131 9.39 4.64 1.96
CA PHE A 131 10.41 4.44 2.99
C PHE A 131 10.32 5.51 4.06
N GLY A 132 10.65 5.14 5.28
CA GLY A 132 10.71 6.03 6.43
C GLY A 132 11.60 5.42 7.50
N LYS A 133 11.41 5.82 8.76
CA LYS A 133 12.14 5.25 9.91
C LYS A 133 13.67 5.17 9.67
N ILE A 134 14.22 3.99 9.38
CA ILE A 134 15.66 3.75 9.21
C ILE A 134 16.27 4.66 8.14
N VAL A 135 15.58 4.90 7.02
CA VAL A 135 16.11 5.75 5.94
C VAL A 135 16.47 7.16 6.42
N GLY A 136 15.77 7.66 7.43
CA GLY A 136 16.05 8.96 8.04
C GLY A 136 17.22 8.97 9.01
N GLY A 137 17.64 7.82 9.53
CA GLY A 137 18.75 7.73 10.48
C GLY A 137 18.57 8.57 11.74
N GLY A 138 17.31 8.75 12.18
CA GLY A 138 16.92 9.63 13.29
C GLY A 138 16.49 11.02 12.86
N MET A 139 16.64 11.40 11.60
CA MET A 139 16.14 12.64 11.05
C MET A 139 14.69 12.47 10.55
N PRO A 140 13.86 13.54 10.53
CA PRO A 140 12.49 13.50 10.02
C PRO A 140 12.50 13.42 8.49
N MET A 141 12.70 12.23 7.95
CA MET A 141 12.85 12.00 6.53
C MET A 141 11.97 10.83 6.09
N ALA A 142 11.32 10.99 4.95
CA ALA A 142 10.60 9.95 4.24
C ALA A 142 10.89 10.05 2.74
N ILE A 143 10.81 8.92 2.06
CA ILE A 143 11.08 8.82 0.62
C ILE A 143 9.97 7.97 0.00
N TYR A 144 9.62 8.29 -1.22
CA TYR A 144 8.87 7.39 -2.09
C TYR A 144 9.46 7.44 -3.50
N GLY A 145 9.30 6.36 -4.23
CA GLY A 145 9.84 6.25 -5.58
C GLY A 145 9.40 4.98 -6.27
N GLY A 146 9.82 4.82 -7.51
CA GLY A 146 9.52 3.63 -8.31
C GLY A 146 9.61 3.86 -9.80
N ARG A 147 8.72 3.28 -10.56
CA ARG A 147 8.70 3.31 -12.02
C ARG A 147 8.76 4.75 -12.55
N ARG A 148 9.68 4.97 -13.48
CA ARG A 148 9.93 6.30 -14.06
C ARG A 148 8.70 6.90 -14.73
N ASP A 149 7.89 6.09 -15.41
CA ASP A 149 6.67 6.54 -16.08
C ASP A 149 5.61 7.06 -15.10
N ILE A 150 5.53 6.48 -13.90
CA ILE A 150 4.67 6.96 -12.82
C ILE A 150 5.27 8.24 -12.20
N MET A 151 6.55 8.20 -11.83
CA MET A 151 7.22 9.32 -11.14
C MET A 151 7.30 10.61 -11.98
N LYS A 152 7.31 10.51 -13.32
CA LYS A 152 7.24 11.68 -14.22
C LYS A 152 5.96 12.51 -14.07
N ASN A 153 4.90 11.95 -13.48
CA ASN A 153 3.66 12.70 -13.26
C ASN A 153 3.76 13.70 -12.11
N ILE A 154 4.82 13.61 -11.30
CA ILE A 154 5.00 14.50 -10.14
C ILE A 154 5.60 15.83 -10.58
N SER A 155 5.10 16.92 -9.99
CA SER A 155 5.62 18.28 -10.19
C SER A 155 7.12 18.36 -9.83
N PRO A 156 7.94 19.14 -10.56
CA PRO A 156 7.57 20.04 -11.65
C PRO A 156 7.45 19.37 -13.04
N THR A 157 7.81 18.12 -13.18
CA THR A 157 7.80 17.41 -14.48
C THR A 157 6.37 17.09 -14.92
N GLY A 158 5.50 16.74 -14.00
CA GLY A 158 4.10 16.39 -14.23
C GLY A 158 3.13 17.29 -13.48
N LYS A 159 1.86 16.89 -13.49
CA LYS A 159 0.74 17.69 -12.93
C LYS A 159 0.37 17.32 -11.50
N VAL A 160 0.93 16.25 -10.95
CA VAL A 160 0.65 15.81 -9.58
C VAL A 160 1.47 16.64 -8.63
N TYR A 161 0.79 17.48 -7.84
CA TYR A 161 1.45 18.33 -6.85
C TYR A 161 1.93 17.51 -5.66
N GLN A 162 3.10 17.83 -5.18
CA GLN A 162 3.61 17.35 -3.89
C GLN A 162 4.47 18.44 -3.24
N ALA A 163 4.48 18.49 -1.93
CA ALA A 163 5.35 19.34 -1.14
C ALA A 163 5.89 18.54 0.05
N GLY A 164 7.09 18.89 0.51
CA GLY A 164 7.75 18.23 1.62
C GLY A 164 8.54 19.24 2.45
N THR A 165 7.86 20.29 2.91
CA THR A 165 8.48 21.29 3.76
C THR A 165 8.71 20.71 5.15
N LEU A 166 9.95 20.73 5.61
CA LEU A 166 10.31 20.52 7.00
C LEU A 166 10.33 21.88 7.69
N SER A 167 9.49 22.06 8.68
CA SER A 167 9.41 23.29 9.48
C SER A 167 9.67 23.00 10.95
#